data_cdf50b41b0caf8dd2680a6ded6d151f8
#
_entry.id   cdf50b41b0caf8dd2680a6ded6d151f8
#
_cell.length_a   1.000
_cell.length_b   1.000
_cell.length_c   1.000
_cell.angle_alpha   90.00
_cell.angle_beta   90.00
_cell.angle_gamma   90.00
#
_symmetry.space_group_name_H-M   'P 1'
#
loop_
_entity.id
_entity.type
_entity.pdbx_description
1 polymer ?
#
loop_
_entity_poly.entity_id
_entity_poly.type
_entity_poly.pdbx_seq_one_letter_code
_entity_poly.pdbx_strand_id
1 'polypeptide(L)'
;WYAMFVPDQTILVAAHKYTGAQEIMSRIRFVYESCPDHVRAGVTSYNKQSIEFENGSRIVAQTTTGNTGRGMSISLLYCDEFAFVQPNIAEEFWTSISPTLATGGRAIITSTPNSDEDTFATIWKQAENKFDEHGNEQELGSNGFHSFIAHWSEHPDRDEKWKVAEVGRIGEEKFRREYGCEFLVFDETLINSIKLAVMEGVAPMLNMGQTRWYKKPTAQYTYAVALDPSMGTGGDNAAIQVFELPSYEQVAEWQHNTTAIPGQIRVLADICKYLQQETNNANGIYWSVENNGIGEACLLVINDFGEENIPGLFVSEPMRKGHVRKFRKGFNTTHGTKITACSRLKTMLENDKMVIHSKPFISELKNYVATGSSYQAKSGQSDDLISATLLAIRMMAVLKDWDPRIYNTFTQAEQIEDYEAPMPIFVSSNY
;
A
#
# COMPACT_ATOMS: atom_id res chain seq x y z
N TRP A 1 -31.31 -24.84 -5.52
CA TRP A 1 -32.70 -24.57 -5.20
C TRP A 1 -33.31 -23.57 -6.16
N TYR A 2 -32.68 -22.39 -6.38
CA TYR A 2 -33.22 -21.31 -7.20
C TYR A 2 -33.45 -21.77 -8.66
N ALA A 3 -32.51 -22.48 -9.27
CA ALA A 3 -32.67 -23.03 -10.63
C ALA A 3 -33.72 -24.15 -10.73
N MET A 4 -33.87 -24.95 -9.68
CA MET A 4 -34.83 -26.07 -9.71
C MET A 4 -36.27 -25.66 -9.56
N PHE A 5 -36.55 -24.62 -8.73
CA PHE A 5 -37.91 -24.29 -8.30
C PHE A 5 -38.43 -22.95 -8.82
N VAL A 6 -37.56 -22.10 -9.37
CA VAL A 6 -37.95 -20.84 -10.02
C VAL A 6 -37.69 -20.97 -11.52
N PRO A 7 -38.70 -20.81 -12.40
CA PRO A 7 -38.49 -20.97 -13.84
C PRO A 7 -37.71 -19.82 -14.44
N ASP A 8 -37.10 -20.08 -15.60
CA ASP A 8 -36.42 -19.12 -16.45
C ASP A 8 -35.26 -18.36 -15.79
N GLN A 9 -34.53 -19.01 -14.86
CA GLN A 9 -33.41 -18.40 -14.19
C GLN A 9 -32.05 -18.78 -14.83
N THR A 10 -31.22 -17.79 -15.05
CA THR A 10 -29.81 -18.01 -15.42
C THR A 10 -28.91 -17.72 -14.23
N ILE A 11 -28.22 -18.73 -13.77
CA ILE A 11 -27.25 -18.63 -12.66
C ILE A 11 -25.84 -18.78 -13.25
N LEU A 12 -25.02 -17.74 -13.06
CA LEU A 12 -23.61 -17.75 -13.45
C LEU A 12 -22.73 -17.95 -12.22
N VAL A 13 -21.92 -19.01 -12.23
CA VAL A 13 -20.86 -19.26 -11.27
C VAL A 13 -19.54 -18.85 -11.89
N ALA A 14 -18.88 -17.85 -11.36
CA ALA A 14 -17.59 -17.31 -11.82
C ALA A 14 -16.53 -17.55 -10.74
N ALA A 15 -15.44 -18.26 -11.08
CA ALA A 15 -14.34 -18.48 -10.17
C ALA A 15 -13.03 -17.96 -10.77
N HIS A 16 -12.05 -17.60 -9.92
CA HIS A 16 -10.77 -17.07 -10.39
C HIS A 16 -9.97 -18.09 -11.23
N LYS A 17 -10.20 -19.40 -11.07
CA LYS A 17 -9.59 -20.48 -11.85
C LYS A 17 -10.64 -21.45 -12.40
N TYR A 18 -10.35 -22.00 -13.57
CA TYR A 18 -11.22 -23.01 -14.21
C TYR A 18 -11.48 -24.21 -13.30
N THR A 19 -10.46 -24.71 -12.62
CA THR A 19 -10.59 -25.83 -11.69
C THR A 19 -11.53 -25.51 -10.51
N GLY A 20 -11.52 -24.28 -10.00
CA GLY A 20 -12.45 -23.82 -8.98
C GLY A 20 -13.90 -23.84 -9.48
N ALA A 21 -14.14 -23.31 -10.68
CA ALA A 21 -15.47 -23.33 -11.28
C ALA A 21 -16.00 -24.78 -11.47
N GLN A 22 -15.14 -25.71 -11.89
CA GLN A 22 -15.49 -27.11 -12.01
C GLN A 22 -15.79 -27.80 -10.67
N GLU A 23 -15.03 -27.45 -9.63
CA GLU A 23 -15.23 -28.01 -8.28
C GLU A 23 -16.59 -27.56 -7.72
N ILE A 24 -16.92 -26.29 -7.84
CA ILE A 24 -18.24 -25.77 -7.43
C ILE A 24 -19.36 -26.49 -8.20
N MET A 25 -19.19 -26.65 -9.51
CA MET A 25 -20.17 -27.35 -10.34
C MET A 25 -20.29 -28.83 -9.96
N SER A 26 -19.19 -29.48 -9.56
CA SER A 26 -19.21 -30.87 -9.06
C SER A 26 -20.03 -30.99 -7.77
N ARG A 27 -19.88 -30.02 -6.85
CA ARG A 27 -20.68 -29.98 -5.61
C ARG A 27 -22.15 -29.72 -5.89
N ILE A 28 -22.48 -28.82 -6.83
CA ILE A 28 -23.86 -28.57 -7.26
C ILE A 28 -24.48 -29.85 -7.85
N ARG A 29 -23.74 -30.59 -8.69
CA ARG A 29 -24.20 -31.85 -9.26
C ARG A 29 -24.41 -32.90 -8.18
N PHE A 30 -23.49 -33.04 -7.24
CA PHE A 30 -23.62 -33.97 -6.12
C PHE A 30 -24.90 -33.71 -5.32
N VAL A 31 -25.18 -32.43 -4.99
CA VAL A 31 -26.40 -32.02 -4.28
C VAL A 31 -27.65 -32.36 -5.12
N TYR A 32 -27.62 -32.04 -6.42
CA TYR A 32 -28.71 -32.37 -7.36
C TYR A 32 -28.98 -33.89 -7.42
N GLU A 33 -27.93 -34.69 -7.57
CA GLU A 33 -28.02 -36.17 -7.64
C GLU A 33 -28.51 -36.78 -6.32
N SER A 34 -28.21 -36.14 -5.19
CA SER A 34 -28.64 -36.53 -3.85
C SER A 34 -30.08 -36.14 -3.53
N CYS A 35 -30.71 -35.28 -4.37
CA CYS A 35 -32.13 -34.96 -4.18
C CYS A 35 -33.03 -36.16 -4.42
N PRO A 36 -34.06 -36.38 -3.58
CA PRO A 36 -35.06 -37.41 -3.84
C PRO A 36 -35.75 -37.23 -5.20
N ASP A 37 -36.02 -38.31 -5.90
CA ASP A 37 -36.58 -38.30 -7.27
C ASP A 37 -37.86 -37.45 -7.40
N HIS A 38 -38.71 -37.45 -6.38
CA HIS A 38 -39.97 -36.70 -6.37
C HIS A 38 -39.79 -35.18 -6.18
N VAL A 39 -38.59 -34.70 -5.82
CA VAL A 39 -38.27 -33.30 -5.64
C VAL A 39 -37.33 -32.83 -6.74
N ARG A 40 -36.58 -33.70 -7.35
CA ARG A 40 -35.56 -33.43 -8.35
C ARG A 40 -36.19 -32.95 -9.65
N ALA A 41 -35.84 -31.70 -10.06
CA ALA A 41 -36.29 -31.14 -11.33
C ALA A 41 -35.70 -31.91 -12.53
N GLY A 42 -36.47 -32.04 -13.59
CA GLY A 42 -35.99 -32.62 -14.84
C GLY A 42 -34.89 -31.78 -15.47
N VAL A 43 -33.95 -32.43 -16.16
CA VAL A 43 -32.82 -31.78 -16.85
C VAL A 43 -32.84 -32.06 -18.35
N THR A 44 -32.57 -31.04 -19.15
CA THR A 44 -32.45 -31.11 -20.61
C THR A 44 -31.00 -31.22 -21.06
N SER A 45 -30.06 -30.67 -20.27
CA SER A 45 -28.62 -30.75 -20.52
C SER A 45 -27.88 -30.91 -19.21
N TYR A 46 -26.90 -31.84 -19.17
CA TYR A 46 -26.13 -32.13 -17.96
C TYR A 46 -24.67 -32.43 -18.29
N ASN A 47 -23.81 -31.48 -18.02
CA ASN A 47 -22.38 -31.61 -18.31
C ASN A 47 -21.48 -31.03 -17.18
N LYS A 48 -20.17 -31.03 -17.37
CA LYS A 48 -19.21 -30.59 -16.35
C LYS A 48 -19.25 -29.07 -16.08
N GLN A 49 -19.80 -28.28 -16.98
CA GLN A 49 -19.80 -26.82 -16.92
C GLN A 49 -21.20 -26.23 -16.79
N SER A 50 -22.24 -26.98 -17.14
CA SER A 50 -23.61 -26.48 -17.08
C SER A 50 -24.63 -27.57 -16.75
N ILE A 51 -25.72 -27.14 -16.16
CA ILE A 51 -26.95 -27.90 -15.98
C ILE A 51 -28.09 -27.03 -16.52
N GLU A 52 -28.91 -27.59 -17.43
CA GLU A 52 -30.10 -26.93 -17.93
C GLU A 52 -31.32 -27.74 -17.48
N PHE A 53 -32.31 -27.06 -16.94
CA PHE A 53 -33.51 -27.65 -16.38
C PHE A 53 -34.71 -27.54 -17.35
N GLU A 54 -35.67 -28.47 -17.24
CA GLU A 54 -36.89 -28.45 -18.06
C GLU A 54 -37.76 -27.20 -17.83
N ASN A 55 -37.59 -26.50 -16.68
CA ASN A 55 -38.28 -25.26 -16.37
C ASN A 55 -37.65 -24.00 -17.03
N GLY A 56 -36.71 -24.16 -17.99
CA GLY A 56 -36.02 -23.09 -18.67
C GLY A 56 -34.82 -22.49 -17.90
N SER A 57 -34.60 -22.90 -16.67
CA SER A 57 -33.49 -22.42 -15.86
C SER A 57 -32.18 -23.12 -16.20
N ARG A 58 -31.06 -22.47 -15.99
CA ARG A 58 -29.72 -23.03 -16.18
C ARG A 58 -28.71 -22.53 -15.15
N ILE A 59 -27.74 -23.39 -14.85
CA ILE A 59 -26.54 -23.04 -14.07
C ILE A 59 -25.35 -23.21 -15.00
N VAL A 60 -24.49 -22.21 -15.08
CA VAL A 60 -23.28 -22.22 -15.94
C VAL A 60 -22.09 -21.82 -15.07
N ALA A 61 -21.00 -22.61 -15.14
CA ALA A 61 -19.75 -22.32 -14.42
C ALA A 61 -18.65 -21.91 -15.41
N GLN A 62 -18.02 -20.79 -15.18
CA GLN A 62 -16.97 -20.21 -16.02
C GLN A 62 -15.81 -19.65 -15.19
N THR A 63 -14.65 -19.52 -15.83
CA THR A 63 -13.54 -18.76 -15.25
C THR A 63 -13.84 -17.27 -15.40
N THR A 64 -13.48 -16.49 -14.38
CA THR A 64 -13.62 -15.02 -14.44
C THR A 64 -12.65 -14.43 -15.45
N THR A 65 -13.18 -13.83 -16.49
CA THR A 65 -12.46 -13.06 -17.52
C THR A 65 -13.24 -11.78 -17.80
N GLY A 66 -12.65 -10.77 -18.44
CA GLY A 66 -13.35 -9.54 -18.80
C GLY A 66 -14.62 -9.73 -19.66
N ASN A 67 -14.74 -10.87 -20.32
CA ASN A 67 -15.90 -11.20 -21.17
C ASN A 67 -16.88 -12.22 -20.56
N THR A 68 -16.59 -12.74 -19.37
CA THR A 68 -17.44 -13.74 -18.70
C THR A 68 -18.83 -13.18 -18.42
N GLY A 69 -19.86 -13.93 -18.80
CA GLY A 69 -21.26 -13.50 -18.62
C GLY A 69 -21.76 -12.43 -19.59
N ARG A 70 -20.91 -11.91 -20.48
CA ARG A 70 -21.31 -10.88 -21.47
C ARG A 70 -22.38 -11.42 -22.40
N GLY A 71 -23.47 -10.68 -22.57
CA GLY A 71 -24.62 -11.09 -23.38
C GLY A 71 -25.56 -12.11 -22.73
N MET A 72 -25.31 -12.49 -21.47
CA MET A 72 -26.21 -13.34 -20.68
C MET A 72 -27.19 -12.48 -19.88
N SER A 73 -28.46 -12.88 -19.83
CA SER A 73 -29.42 -12.35 -18.85
C SER A 73 -29.24 -13.10 -17.54
N ILE A 74 -28.56 -12.52 -16.55
CA ILE A 74 -28.17 -13.20 -15.32
C ILE A 74 -29.14 -12.86 -14.20
N SER A 75 -29.80 -13.87 -13.65
CA SER A 75 -30.67 -13.75 -12.50
C SER A 75 -29.91 -13.80 -11.17
N LEU A 76 -28.84 -14.63 -11.12
CA LEU A 76 -27.94 -14.76 -9.98
C LEU A 76 -26.51 -14.95 -10.45
N LEU A 77 -25.63 -14.08 -10.01
CA LEU A 77 -24.18 -14.19 -10.13
C LEU A 77 -23.60 -14.72 -8.82
N TYR A 78 -22.78 -15.75 -8.88
CA TYR A 78 -21.94 -16.19 -7.77
C TYR A 78 -20.47 -16.08 -8.17
N CYS A 79 -19.72 -15.20 -7.51
CA CYS A 79 -18.28 -15.05 -7.69
C CYS A 79 -17.54 -15.66 -6.51
N ASP A 80 -16.66 -16.64 -6.81
CA ASP A 80 -15.83 -17.31 -5.81
C ASP A 80 -14.38 -16.86 -5.90
N GLU A 81 -13.77 -16.57 -4.74
CA GLU A 81 -12.39 -16.10 -4.61
C GLU A 81 -12.11 -14.86 -5.47
N PHE A 82 -13.03 -13.88 -5.43
CA PHE A 82 -12.99 -12.73 -6.33
C PHE A 82 -11.79 -11.81 -6.11
N ALA A 83 -11.27 -11.70 -4.86
CA ALA A 83 -10.07 -10.93 -4.55
C ALA A 83 -8.79 -11.46 -5.23
N PHE A 84 -8.80 -12.74 -5.68
CA PHE A 84 -7.65 -13.35 -6.36
C PHE A 84 -7.71 -13.26 -7.88
N VAL A 85 -8.75 -12.68 -8.44
CA VAL A 85 -8.80 -12.35 -9.86
C VAL A 85 -7.81 -11.21 -10.14
N GLN A 86 -7.08 -11.30 -11.25
CA GLN A 86 -6.13 -10.24 -11.63
C GLN A 86 -6.85 -8.88 -11.68
N PRO A 87 -6.26 -7.79 -11.14
CA PRO A 87 -6.95 -6.50 -10.95
C PRO A 87 -7.59 -5.95 -12.22
N ASN A 88 -6.88 -5.96 -13.35
CA ASN A 88 -7.39 -5.51 -14.63
C ASN A 88 -8.58 -6.35 -15.14
N ILE A 89 -8.54 -7.67 -14.90
CA ILE A 89 -9.64 -8.59 -15.27
C ILE A 89 -10.83 -8.38 -14.34
N ALA A 90 -10.58 -8.24 -13.03
CA ALA A 90 -11.64 -8.01 -12.04
C ALA A 90 -12.42 -6.72 -12.31
N GLU A 91 -11.71 -5.63 -12.63
CA GLU A 91 -12.31 -4.34 -12.96
C GLU A 91 -13.13 -4.41 -14.27
N GLU A 92 -12.56 -5.00 -15.34
CA GLU A 92 -13.26 -5.16 -16.63
C GLU A 92 -14.49 -6.06 -16.48
N PHE A 93 -14.35 -7.19 -15.77
CA PHE A 93 -15.47 -8.10 -15.49
C PHE A 93 -16.57 -7.39 -14.72
N TRP A 94 -16.25 -6.71 -13.61
CA TRP A 94 -17.24 -6.03 -12.78
C TRP A 94 -17.96 -4.92 -13.53
N THR A 95 -17.22 -4.14 -14.31
CA THR A 95 -17.79 -3.09 -15.15
C THR A 95 -18.74 -3.67 -16.21
N SER A 96 -18.42 -4.84 -16.78
CA SER A 96 -19.24 -5.45 -17.84
C SER A 96 -20.48 -6.18 -17.31
N ILE A 97 -20.42 -6.74 -16.07
CA ILE A 97 -21.50 -7.54 -15.50
C ILE A 97 -22.49 -6.72 -14.69
N SER A 98 -22.05 -5.64 -14.06
CA SER A 98 -22.86 -4.79 -13.18
C SER A 98 -24.14 -4.26 -13.86
N PRO A 99 -24.14 -3.81 -15.13
CA PRO A 99 -25.37 -3.42 -15.83
C PRO A 99 -26.40 -4.55 -15.97
N THR A 100 -25.93 -5.79 -16.10
CA THR A 100 -26.81 -6.97 -16.19
C THR A 100 -27.54 -7.21 -14.84
N LEU A 101 -26.87 -6.93 -13.72
CA LEU A 101 -27.48 -7.02 -12.39
C LEU A 101 -28.48 -5.91 -12.14
N ALA A 102 -28.27 -4.72 -12.69
CA ALA A 102 -29.18 -3.57 -12.56
C ALA A 102 -30.60 -3.82 -13.09
N THR A 103 -30.79 -4.85 -13.94
CA THR A 103 -32.11 -5.24 -14.46
C THR A 103 -32.88 -6.21 -13.54
N GLY A 104 -32.48 -6.35 -12.28
CA GLY A 104 -33.12 -7.21 -11.27
C GLY A 104 -32.34 -8.47 -10.92
N GLY A 105 -31.13 -8.64 -11.44
CA GLY A 105 -30.20 -9.71 -11.05
C GLY A 105 -29.67 -9.50 -9.64
N ARG A 106 -29.17 -10.60 -9.04
CA ARG A 106 -28.56 -10.61 -7.72
C ARG A 106 -27.12 -11.10 -7.81
N ALA A 107 -26.26 -10.68 -6.88
CA ALA A 107 -24.89 -11.17 -6.81
C ALA A 107 -24.54 -11.63 -5.39
N ILE A 108 -23.77 -12.71 -5.33
CA ILE A 108 -23.09 -13.20 -4.12
C ILE A 108 -21.60 -13.22 -4.47
N ILE A 109 -20.80 -12.50 -3.73
CA ILE A 109 -19.35 -12.42 -3.94
C ILE A 109 -18.67 -12.92 -2.68
N THR A 110 -17.85 -13.95 -2.81
CA THR A 110 -17.11 -14.55 -1.68
C THR A 110 -15.62 -14.51 -1.95
N SER A 111 -14.86 -14.17 -0.93
CA SER A 111 -13.39 -14.28 -0.96
C SER A 111 -12.81 -14.18 0.44
N THR A 112 -11.60 -14.68 0.64
CA THR A 112 -10.71 -14.13 1.68
C THR A 112 -10.10 -12.82 1.15
N PRO A 113 -9.74 -11.87 2.02
CA PRO A 113 -9.06 -10.65 1.62
C PRO A 113 -7.72 -10.94 0.94
N ASN A 114 -7.39 -10.20 -0.11
CA ASN A 114 -6.09 -10.30 -0.77
C ASN A 114 -5.33 -8.98 -0.70
N SER A 115 -5.87 -7.90 -1.27
CA SER A 115 -5.33 -6.55 -1.18
C SER A 115 -6.40 -5.62 -0.63
N ASP A 116 -6.01 -4.50 -0.03
CA ASP A 116 -6.95 -3.47 0.44
C ASP A 116 -7.37 -2.48 -0.67
N GLU A 117 -6.84 -2.62 -1.88
CA GLU A 117 -7.06 -1.75 -3.05
C GLU A 117 -7.63 -2.48 -4.27
N ASP A 118 -7.84 -3.80 -4.20
CA ASP A 118 -8.43 -4.55 -5.30
C ASP A 118 -9.94 -4.28 -5.47
N THR A 119 -10.53 -4.78 -6.56
CA THR A 119 -11.95 -4.59 -6.87
C THR A 119 -12.85 -5.17 -5.76
N PHE A 120 -12.47 -6.31 -5.17
CA PHE A 120 -13.23 -6.90 -4.07
C PHE A 120 -13.19 -6.01 -2.82
N ALA A 121 -12.00 -5.50 -2.45
CA ALA A 121 -11.86 -4.57 -1.32
C ALA A 121 -12.66 -3.28 -1.53
N THR A 122 -12.71 -2.77 -2.76
CA THR A 122 -13.52 -1.60 -3.11
C THR A 122 -15.01 -1.87 -2.91
N ILE A 123 -15.51 -3.01 -3.41
CA ILE A 123 -16.91 -3.43 -3.24
C ILE A 123 -17.22 -3.62 -1.75
N TRP A 124 -16.30 -4.24 -1.00
CA TRP A 124 -16.43 -4.47 0.43
C TRP A 124 -16.54 -3.16 1.23
N LYS A 125 -15.61 -2.21 1.01
CA LYS A 125 -15.63 -0.90 1.67
C LYS A 125 -16.94 -0.13 1.42
N GLN A 126 -17.48 -0.23 0.21
CA GLN A 126 -18.78 0.35 -0.12
C GLN A 126 -19.95 -0.39 0.54
N ALA A 127 -19.86 -1.72 0.71
CA ALA A 127 -20.86 -2.51 1.43
C ALA A 127 -20.86 -2.24 2.95
N GLU A 128 -19.71 -1.88 3.52
CA GLU A 128 -19.57 -1.46 4.92
C GLU A 128 -20.03 -0.01 5.15
N ASN A 129 -20.06 0.83 4.11
CA ASN A 129 -20.55 2.21 4.22
C ASN A 129 -22.08 2.23 4.19
N LYS A 130 -22.71 2.05 5.35
CA LYS A 130 -24.16 1.95 5.55
C LYS A 130 -24.82 3.29 5.88
N PHE A 131 -24.19 4.42 5.58
CA PHE A 131 -24.75 5.73 5.79
C PHE A 131 -25.16 6.37 4.46
N ASP A 132 -26.37 6.98 4.44
CA ASP A 132 -26.81 7.77 3.31
C ASP A 132 -26.15 9.17 3.29
N GLU A 133 -26.42 9.97 2.26
CA GLU A 133 -25.90 11.34 2.12
C GLU A 133 -26.32 12.28 3.28
N HIS A 134 -27.31 11.88 4.07
CA HIS A 134 -27.81 12.64 5.23
C HIS A 134 -27.31 12.07 6.56
N GLY A 135 -26.50 11.01 6.54
CA GLY A 135 -25.93 10.38 7.72
C GLY A 135 -26.88 9.41 8.43
N ASN A 136 -28.00 8.97 7.80
CA ASN A 136 -28.87 7.96 8.35
C ASN A 136 -28.34 6.56 8.03
N GLU A 137 -28.43 5.65 9.02
CA GLU A 137 -27.99 4.26 8.85
C GLU A 137 -28.98 3.49 7.95
N GLN A 138 -28.43 2.74 6.99
CA GLN A 138 -29.14 1.90 6.03
C GLN A 138 -28.85 0.41 6.29
N GLU A 139 -29.73 -0.47 5.88
CA GLU A 139 -29.53 -1.93 5.98
C GLU A 139 -28.44 -2.42 5.00
N LEU A 140 -28.40 -1.83 3.80
CA LEU A 140 -27.44 -2.13 2.74
C LEU A 140 -26.38 -1.04 2.67
N GLY A 141 -25.18 -1.42 2.23
CA GLY A 141 -24.13 -0.46 1.93
C GLY A 141 -24.45 0.45 0.75
N SER A 142 -23.66 1.49 0.57
CA SER A 142 -23.83 2.51 -0.49
C SER A 142 -23.89 1.93 -1.91
N ASN A 143 -23.37 0.71 -2.11
CA ASN A 143 -23.42 -0.06 -3.35
C ASN A 143 -24.57 -1.08 -3.43
N GLY A 144 -25.48 -1.09 -2.45
CA GLY A 144 -26.61 -2.02 -2.40
C GLY A 144 -26.27 -3.45 -1.95
N PHE A 145 -25.04 -3.70 -1.47
CA PHE A 145 -24.65 -4.99 -0.92
C PHE A 145 -24.76 -5.02 0.60
N HIS A 146 -25.01 -6.21 1.12
CA HIS A 146 -24.88 -6.53 2.53
C HIS A 146 -23.52 -7.20 2.76
N SER A 147 -22.71 -6.68 3.68
CA SER A 147 -21.44 -7.28 4.09
C SER A 147 -21.68 -8.38 5.14
N PHE A 148 -20.93 -9.48 5.01
CA PHE A 148 -20.92 -10.59 5.97
C PHE A 148 -19.51 -11.15 6.13
N ILE A 149 -19.05 -11.28 7.37
CA ILE A 149 -17.75 -11.88 7.71
C ILE A 149 -18.01 -13.22 8.41
N ALA A 150 -17.40 -14.28 7.89
CA ALA A 150 -17.34 -15.58 8.57
C ALA A 150 -16.01 -15.70 9.31
N HIS A 151 -15.92 -15.07 10.49
CA HIS A 151 -14.71 -15.05 11.30
C HIS A 151 -14.45 -16.45 11.92
N TRP A 152 -13.17 -16.82 12.07
CA TRP A 152 -12.79 -18.14 12.59
C TRP A 152 -13.41 -18.47 13.96
N SER A 153 -13.62 -17.46 14.82
CA SER A 153 -14.18 -17.63 16.16
C SER A 153 -15.65 -18.00 16.18
N GLU A 154 -16.36 -17.87 15.06
CA GLU A 154 -17.77 -18.28 14.93
C GLU A 154 -17.90 -19.77 14.66
N HIS A 155 -16.81 -20.43 14.29
CA HIS A 155 -16.83 -21.86 14.05
C HIS A 155 -16.79 -22.64 15.38
N PRO A 156 -17.75 -23.55 15.65
CA PRO A 156 -17.90 -24.20 16.95
C PRO A 156 -16.70 -25.05 17.39
N ASP A 157 -15.89 -25.54 16.43
CA ASP A 157 -14.74 -26.40 16.72
C ASP A 157 -13.41 -25.63 16.76
N ARG A 158 -13.44 -24.28 16.71
CA ARG A 158 -12.24 -23.43 16.70
C ARG A 158 -12.17 -22.59 17.97
N ASP A 159 -11.23 -22.93 18.85
CA ASP A 159 -10.94 -22.22 20.10
C ASP A 159 -9.58 -21.50 20.03
N GLU A 160 -9.20 -20.80 21.08
CA GLU A 160 -7.89 -20.12 21.17
C GLU A 160 -6.70 -21.09 21.08
N LYS A 161 -6.86 -22.36 21.50
CA LYS A 161 -5.81 -23.36 21.35
C LYS A 161 -5.62 -23.74 19.88
N TRP A 162 -6.72 -23.89 19.16
CA TRP A 162 -6.69 -24.10 17.72
C TRP A 162 -6.02 -22.91 17.01
N LYS A 163 -6.37 -21.66 17.38
CA LYS A 163 -5.74 -20.44 16.84
C LYS A 163 -4.23 -20.44 17.04
N VAL A 164 -3.74 -20.68 18.27
CA VAL A 164 -2.30 -20.72 18.56
C VAL A 164 -1.59 -21.78 17.72
N ALA A 165 -2.16 -22.96 17.58
CA ALA A 165 -1.59 -24.04 16.75
C ALA A 165 -1.57 -23.65 15.27
N GLU A 166 -2.64 -23.03 14.76
CA GLU A 166 -2.75 -22.63 13.37
C GLU A 166 -1.82 -21.46 13.04
N VAL A 167 -1.72 -20.45 13.92
CA VAL A 167 -0.74 -19.37 13.81
C VAL A 167 0.69 -19.93 13.79
N GLY A 168 0.99 -20.90 14.64
CA GLY A 168 2.29 -21.58 14.63
C GLY A 168 2.59 -22.33 13.33
N ARG A 169 1.55 -22.81 12.62
CA ARG A 169 1.66 -23.55 11.35
C ARG A 169 1.83 -22.65 10.14
N ILE A 170 1.07 -21.56 10.05
CA ILE A 170 1.01 -20.71 8.84
C ILE A 170 1.58 -19.31 9.02
N GLY A 171 1.84 -18.88 10.24
CA GLY A 171 2.26 -17.53 10.62
C GLY A 171 1.10 -16.58 10.88
N GLU A 172 1.33 -15.58 11.74
CA GLU A 172 0.32 -14.61 12.19
C GLU A 172 -0.33 -13.86 11.02
N GLU A 173 0.47 -13.39 10.08
CA GLU A 173 0.00 -12.59 8.95
C GLU A 173 -0.99 -13.38 8.07
N LYS A 174 -0.64 -14.62 7.71
CA LYS A 174 -1.54 -15.49 6.93
C LYS A 174 -2.79 -15.86 7.72
N PHE A 175 -2.65 -16.06 9.03
CA PHE A 175 -3.80 -16.34 9.89
C PHE A 175 -4.79 -15.18 9.91
N ARG A 176 -4.32 -13.96 10.07
CA ARG A 176 -5.17 -12.76 10.07
C ARG A 176 -5.93 -12.59 8.75
N ARG A 177 -5.29 -12.90 7.62
CA ARG A 177 -5.95 -12.87 6.31
C ARG A 177 -6.99 -13.98 6.15
N GLU A 178 -6.54 -15.25 6.26
CA GLU A 178 -7.35 -16.41 5.87
C GLU A 178 -8.48 -16.72 6.87
N TYR A 179 -8.27 -16.39 8.13
CA TYR A 179 -9.18 -16.73 9.22
C TYR A 179 -9.74 -15.52 9.96
N GLY A 180 -8.95 -14.45 10.08
CA GLY A 180 -9.38 -13.17 10.63
C GLY A 180 -10.10 -12.27 9.63
N CYS A 181 -10.07 -12.63 8.35
CA CYS A 181 -10.68 -11.86 7.26
C CYS A 181 -10.21 -10.40 7.18
N GLU A 182 -8.96 -10.15 7.57
CA GLU A 182 -8.38 -8.82 7.58
C GLU A 182 -7.77 -8.46 6.22
N PHE A 183 -8.08 -7.28 5.70
CA PHE A 183 -7.40 -6.72 4.53
C PHE A 183 -6.02 -6.23 4.94
N LEU A 184 -5.00 -7.03 4.65
CA LEU A 184 -3.60 -6.70 4.90
C LEU A 184 -2.92 -6.36 3.57
N VAL A 185 -1.88 -5.56 3.62
CA VAL A 185 -1.02 -5.32 2.46
C VAL A 185 -0.06 -6.51 2.34
N PHE A 186 -0.20 -7.33 1.27
CA PHE A 186 0.52 -8.62 1.12
C PHE A 186 1.62 -8.64 0.09
N ASP A 187 1.81 -7.55 -0.63
CA ASP A 187 3.00 -7.46 -1.46
C ASP A 187 4.23 -7.44 -0.54
N GLU A 188 5.36 -7.89 -1.04
CA GLU A 188 6.64 -7.73 -0.34
C GLU A 188 6.96 -6.22 -0.24
N THR A 189 6.17 -5.51 0.56
CA THR A 189 6.38 -4.09 0.84
C THR A 189 7.68 -3.91 1.60
N LEU A 190 8.29 -2.74 1.42
CA LEU A 190 9.51 -2.39 2.15
C LEU A 190 9.32 -2.50 3.66
N ILE A 191 8.19 -2.04 4.17
CA ILE A 191 7.83 -2.07 5.59
C ILE A 191 6.87 -3.24 5.84
N ASN A 192 7.00 -3.88 6.99
CA ASN A 192 6.11 -4.97 7.39
C ASN A 192 4.65 -4.54 7.32
N SER A 193 3.79 -5.39 6.73
CA SER A 193 2.38 -5.10 6.51
C SER A 193 1.60 -4.86 7.80
N ILE A 194 1.95 -5.54 8.89
CA ILE A 194 1.33 -5.31 10.21
C ILE A 194 1.65 -3.90 10.70
N LYS A 195 2.90 -3.45 10.52
CA LYS A 195 3.30 -2.08 10.87
C LYS A 195 2.56 -1.05 10.02
N LEU A 196 2.46 -1.27 8.71
CA LEU A 196 1.72 -0.39 7.80
C LEU A 196 0.22 -0.32 8.13
N ALA A 197 -0.38 -1.42 8.60
CA ALA A 197 -1.79 -1.46 8.97
C ALA A 197 -2.13 -0.59 10.20
N VAL A 198 -1.17 -0.43 11.13
CA VAL A 198 -1.35 0.41 12.33
C VAL A 198 -0.84 1.84 12.18
N MET A 199 -0.17 2.17 11.07
CA MET A 199 0.26 3.53 10.79
C MET A 199 -0.92 4.39 10.37
N GLU A 200 -1.22 5.41 11.17
CA GLU A 200 -2.26 6.38 10.90
C GLU A 200 -1.63 7.76 10.66
N GLY A 201 -2.00 8.38 9.55
CA GLY A 201 -1.59 9.75 9.28
C GLY A 201 -2.56 10.75 9.91
N VAL A 202 -2.04 11.93 10.22
CA VAL A 202 -2.82 13.03 10.78
C VAL A 202 -3.09 14.12 9.74
N ALA A 203 -4.05 14.99 10.02
CA ALA A 203 -4.24 16.21 9.22
C ALA A 203 -3.08 17.18 9.48
N PRO A 204 -2.61 17.94 8.48
CA PRO A 204 -1.60 18.96 8.70
C PRO A 204 -2.12 20.06 9.64
N MET A 205 -1.25 20.52 10.54
CA MET A 205 -1.53 21.63 11.45
C MET A 205 -1.68 22.95 10.71
N LEU A 206 -0.87 23.12 9.65
CA LEU A 206 -0.82 24.36 8.85
C LEU A 206 -0.53 24.00 7.38
N ASN A 207 -1.23 24.65 6.46
CA ASN A 207 -0.93 24.59 5.03
C ASN A 207 -0.42 25.96 4.57
N MET A 208 0.77 25.97 3.99
CA MET A 208 1.35 27.14 3.33
C MET A 208 1.43 26.87 1.82
N GLY A 209 0.42 27.31 1.08
CA GLY A 209 0.20 26.86 -0.28
C GLY A 209 -0.04 25.35 -0.31
N GLN A 210 0.82 24.60 -1.00
CA GLN A 210 0.76 23.12 -1.05
C GLN A 210 1.69 22.45 -0.04
N THR A 211 2.49 23.22 0.72
CA THR A 211 3.34 22.66 1.78
C THR A 211 2.49 22.38 3.01
N ARG A 212 2.50 21.13 3.44
CA ARG A 212 1.78 20.62 4.60
C ARG A 212 2.72 20.54 5.80
N TRP A 213 2.41 21.28 6.87
CA TRP A 213 3.16 21.31 8.13
C TRP A 213 2.42 20.51 9.19
N TYR A 214 3.08 19.51 9.77
CA TYR A 214 2.53 18.63 10.79
C TYR A 214 2.95 19.05 12.21
N LYS A 215 4.08 19.78 12.31
CA LYS A 215 4.66 20.21 13.57
C LYS A 215 5.23 21.61 13.42
N LYS A 216 5.13 22.41 14.48
CA LYS A 216 5.75 23.75 14.51
C LYS A 216 7.26 23.60 14.74
N PRO A 217 8.12 24.18 13.90
CA PRO A 217 9.57 24.19 14.12
C PRO A 217 9.96 24.88 15.42
N THR A 218 11.01 24.38 16.09
CA THR A 218 11.56 24.95 17.33
C THR A 218 13.09 25.06 17.28
N ALA A 219 13.64 26.01 18.02
CA ALA A 219 15.09 26.30 18.01
C ALA A 219 15.98 25.21 18.65
N GLN A 220 15.38 24.25 19.34
CA GLN A 220 16.12 23.17 20.00
C GLN A 220 16.54 22.03 19.06
N TYR A 221 15.93 21.96 17.88
CA TYR A 221 16.21 20.93 16.88
C TYR A 221 16.93 21.51 15.67
N THR A 222 17.53 20.61 14.91
CA THR A 222 18.03 20.89 13.56
C THR A 222 17.13 20.20 12.54
N TYR A 223 17.15 20.65 11.29
CA TYR A 223 16.21 20.22 10.27
C TYR A 223 16.93 19.75 9.03
N ALA A 224 16.53 18.58 8.51
CA ALA A 224 16.95 18.06 7.22
C ALA A 224 15.84 18.27 6.21
N VAL A 225 16.14 18.97 5.11
CA VAL A 225 15.21 19.28 4.02
C VAL A 225 15.74 18.62 2.75
N ALA A 226 14.98 17.69 2.19
CA ALA A 226 15.38 16.91 1.03
C ALA A 226 14.41 17.11 -0.13
N LEU A 227 14.91 17.52 -1.29
CA LEU A 227 14.15 17.69 -2.54
C LEU A 227 14.48 16.56 -3.52
N ASP A 228 13.46 15.79 -3.89
CA ASP A 228 13.44 14.94 -5.07
C ASP A 228 12.77 15.68 -6.22
N PRO A 229 13.51 16.09 -7.27
CA PRO A 229 12.98 16.95 -8.31
C PRO A 229 12.32 16.18 -9.44
N SER A 230 11.31 16.79 -10.08
CA SER A 230 10.72 16.30 -11.32
C SER A 230 10.72 17.38 -12.41
N MET A 231 10.37 16.99 -13.66
CA MET A 231 10.25 17.93 -14.78
C MET A 231 9.05 18.89 -14.64
N GLY A 232 8.08 18.59 -13.79
CA GLY A 232 6.87 19.38 -13.63
C GLY A 232 5.94 19.37 -14.84
N THR A 233 5.92 18.26 -15.58
CA THR A 233 5.13 18.10 -16.82
C THR A 233 3.81 17.36 -16.61
N GLY A 234 3.43 17.08 -15.37
CA GLY A 234 2.19 16.39 -15.01
C GLY A 234 2.31 14.86 -14.86
N GLY A 235 3.51 14.28 -15.11
CA GLY A 235 3.84 12.89 -14.81
C GLY A 235 4.22 12.72 -13.33
N ASP A 236 5.50 12.40 -13.08
CA ASP A 236 6.03 12.21 -11.73
C ASP A 236 5.97 13.51 -10.92
N ASN A 237 5.73 13.39 -9.62
CA ASN A 237 5.75 14.57 -8.74
C ASN A 237 7.18 14.94 -8.38
N ALA A 238 7.42 16.22 -8.13
CA ALA A 238 8.52 16.65 -7.29
C ALA A 238 8.07 16.59 -5.83
N ALA A 239 8.95 16.19 -4.93
CA ALA A 239 8.64 16.04 -3.51
C ALA A 239 9.71 16.67 -2.61
N ILE A 240 9.28 17.31 -1.52
CA ILE A 240 10.15 17.78 -0.46
C ILE A 240 9.71 17.15 0.85
N GLN A 241 10.67 16.63 1.61
CA GLN A 241 10.48 16.14 2.96
C GLN A 241 11.30 16.94 3.96
N VAL A 242 10.72 17.23 5.11
CA VAL A 242 11.36 17.93 6.22
C VAL A 242 11.29 17.08 7.48
N PHE A 243 12.46 16.75 8.03
CA PHE A 243 12.57 16.02 9.28
C PHE A 243 13.34 16.82 10.32
N GLU A 244 12.89 16.79 11.57
CA GLU A 244 13.69 17.32 12.68
C GLU A 244 14.69 16.29 13.18
N LEU A 245 15.82 16.74 13.68
CA LEU A 245 16.91 15.95 14.19
C LEU A 245 17.22 16.39 15.65
N PRO A 246 17.45 15.46 16.55
CA PRO A 246 17.70 14.03 16.37
C PRO A 246 16.45 13.12 16.52
N SER A 247 15.23 13.64 16.59
CA SER A 247 14.01 12.88 16.82
C SER A 247 13.53 12.08 15.60
N TYR A 248 14.00 12.41 14.39
CA TYR A 248 13.54 11.86 13.11
C TYR A 248 12.02 11.97 12.91
N GLU A 249 11.39 12.98 13.49
CA GLU A 249 9.99 13.26 13.31
C GLU A 249 9.75 14.11 12.05
N GLN A 250 8.76 13.71 11.25
CA GLN A 250 8.35 14.47 10.07
C GLN A 250 7.72 15.79 10.49
N VAL A 251 8.25 16.91 9.97
CA VAL A 251 7.79 18.25 10.29
C VAL A 251 6.92 18.82 9.20
N ALA A 252 7.32 18.64 7.95
CA ALA A 252 6.56 19.10 6.79
C ALA A 252 6.84 18.24 5.56
N GLU A 253 5.96 18.37 4.57
CA GLU A 253 6.13 17.81 3.24
C GLU A 253 5.53 18.73 2.18
N TRP A 254 6.01 18.58 0.96
CA TRP A 254 5.43 19.17 -0.24
C TRP A 254 5.52 18.19 -1.39
N GLN A 255 4.49 18.14 -2.24
CA GLN A 255 4.45 17.28 -3.42
C GLN A 255 3.60 17.94 -4.51
N HIS A 256 4.12 17.98 -5.74
CA HIS A 256 3.39 18.53 -6.88
C HIS A 256 3.97 18.08 -8.23
N ASN A 257 3.12 17.79 -9.22
CA ASN A 257 3.55 17.25 -10.51
C ASN A 257 3.63 18.27 -11.68
N THR A 258 3.16 19.50 -11.49
CA THR A 258 3.16 20.52 -12.56
C THR A 258 4.02 21.73 -12.23
N THR A 259 4.71 21.74 -11.09
CA THR A 259 5.63 22.82 -10.72
C THR A 259 6.96 22.67 -11.46
N ALA A 260 7.31 23.62 -12.31
CA ALA A 260 8.60 23.64 -13.00
C ALA A 260 9.78 23.79 -12.02
N ILE A 261 10.98 23.34 -12.41
CA ILE A 261 12.17 23.31 -11.56
C ILE A 261 12.44 24.64 -10.83
N PRO A 262 12.38 25.84 -11.47
CA PRO A 262 12.56 27.08 -10.73
C PRO A 262 11.52 27.31 -9.62
N GLY A 263 10.30 26.83 -9.81
CA GLY A 263 9.24 26.84 -8.80
C GLY A 263 9.55 25.90 -7.62
N GLN A 264 10.07 24.70 -7.91
CA GLN A 264 10.48 23.73 -6.87
C GLN A 264 11.59 24.30 -5.98
N ILE A 265 12.58 25.00 -6.55
CA ILE A 265 13.67 25.63 -5.81
C ILE A 265 13.13 26.81 -4.96
N ARG A 266 12.15 27.58 -5.45
CA ARG A 266 11.49 28.62 -4.63
C ARG A 266 10.75 28.02 -3.44
N VAL A 267 10.02 26.90 -3.64
CA VAL A 267 9.35 26.20 -2.53
C VAL A 267 10.37 25.70 -1.51
N LEU A 268 11.48 25.12 -1.94
CA LEU A 268 12.58 24.71 -1.07
C LEU A 268 13.11 25.90 -0.26
N ALA A 269 13.37 27.03 -0.92
CA ALA A 269 13.84 28.25 -0.27
C ALA A 269 12.81 28.81 0.73
N ASP A 270 11.53 28.80 0.40
CA ASP A 270 10.45 29.28 1.27
C ASP A 270 10.28 28.39 2.51
N ILE A 271 10.41 27.05 2.36
CA ILE A 271 10.45 26.11 3.50
C ILE A 271 11.64 26.45 4.41
N CYS A 272 12.84 26.60 3.85
CA CYS A 272 14.05 26.94 4.62
C CYS A 272 13.93 28.32 5.31
N LYS A 273 13.33 29.32 4.65
CA LYS A 273 13.06 30.62 5.25
C LYS A 273 12.08 30.53 6.42
N TYR A 274 11.01 29.75 6.28
CA TYR A 274 10.07 29.55 7.37
C TYR A 274 10.73 28.84 8.55
N LEU A 275 11.53 27.81 8.30
CA LEU A 275 12.33 27.15 9.35
C LEU A 275 13.26 28.15 10.05
N GLN A 276 13.97 29.01 9.30
CA GLN A 276 14.84 30.04 9.86
C GLN A 276 14.07 31.07 10.71
N GLN A 277 12.90 31.50 10.27
CA GLN A 277 12.04 32.45 10.98
C GLN A 277 11.57 31.90 12.32
N GLU A 278 11.07 30.65 12.33
CA GLU A 278 10.55 30.01 13.56
C GLU A 278 11.65 29.60 14.54
N THR A 279 12.82 29.19 14.03
CA THR A 279 13.95 28.76 14.88
C THR A 279 14.92 29.89 15.21
N ASN A 280 14.89 30.99 14.50
CA ASN A 280 15.90 32.06 14.52
C ASN A 280 17.34 31.56 14.34
N ASN A 281 17.52 30.44 13.59
CA ASN A 281 18.81 29.78 13.41
C ASN A 281 18.94 29.16 12.01
N ALA A 282 19.67 29.79 11.10
CA ALA A 282 19.97 29.23 9.79
C ALA A 282 20.98 28.06 9.84
N ASN A 283 21.91 28.09 10.80
CA ASN A 283 22.94 27.04 10.91
C ASN A 283 22.40 25.67 11.38
N GLY A 284 21.15 25.62 11.82
CA GLY A 284 20.46 24.38 12.18
C GLY A 284 19.64 23.79 11.03
N ILE A 285 19.74 24.34 9.80
CA ILE A 285 19.00 23.86 8.62
C ILE A 285 20.00 23.26 7.65
N TYR A 286 19.75 21.99 7.28
CA TYR A 286 20.53 21.26 6.28
C TYR A 286 19.62 20.90 5.12
N TRP A 287 20.01 21.21 3.90
CA TRP A 287 19.20 20.90 2.74
C TRP A 287 20.00 20.28 1.61
N SER A 288 19.34 19.51 0.76
CA SER A 288 19.96 18.91 -0.43
C SER A 288 18.92 18.57 -1.50
N VAL A 289 19.44 18.28 -2.69
CA VAL A 289 18.66 17.80 -3.83
C VAL A 289 19.24 16.50 -4.37
N GLU A 290 18.36 15.63 -4.88
CA GLU A 290 18.83 14.49 -5.65
C GLU A 290 19.45 14.96 -6.96
N ASN A 291 20.63 14.40 -7.30
CA ASN A 291 21.41 14.80 -8.49
C ASN A 291 21.43 13.66 -9.53
N ASN A 292 20.25 13.15 -9.91
CA ASN A 292 20.11 12.20 -11.00
C ASN A 292 19.40 12.88 -12.18
N GLY A 293 20.03 12.90 -13.37
CA GLY A 293 19.41 13.44 -14.58
C GLY A 293 18.77 14.84 -14.41
N ILE A 294 17.52 14.88 -13.99
CA ILE A 294 16.77 16.13 -13.72
C ILE A 294 17.44 16.97 -12.61
N GLY A 295 18.07 16.35 -11.63
CA GLY A 295 18.78 17.02 -10.55
C GLY A 295 19.95 17.90 -11.02
N GLU A 296 20.61 17.57 -12.12
CA GLU A 296 21.64 18.45 -12.71
C GLU A 296 21.03 19.78 -13.15
N ALA A 297 19.79 19.78 -13.70
CA ALA A 297 19.09 21.02 -14.03
C ALA A 297 18.71 21.80 -12.77
N CYS A 298 18.32 21.13 -11.68
CA CYS A 298 18.08 21.79 -10.39
C CYS A 298 19.33 22.49 -9.85
N LEU A 299 20.50 21.88 -9.95
CA LEU A 299 21.75 22.52 -9.51
C LEU A 299 22.11 23.76 -10.31
N LEU A 300 21.82 23.78 -11.62
CA LEU A 300 21.99 24.98 -12.45
C LEU A 300 21.03 26.09 -11.97
N VAL A 301 19.75 25.75 -11.74
CA VAL A 301 18.77 26.71 -11.23
C VAL A 301 19.14 27.23 -9.83
N ILE A 302 19.66 26.37 -8.94
CA ILE A 302 20.16 26.80 -7.61
C ILE A 302 21.32 27.77 -7.77
N ASN A 303 22.25 27.52 -8.70
CA ASN A 303 23.34 28.41 -8.96
C ASN A 303 22.88 29.77 -9.51
N ASP A 304 21.89 29.77 -10.41
CA ASP A 304 21.31 31.00 -10.95
C ASP A 304 20.44 31.75 -9.93
N PHE A 305 19.74 31.06 -9.04
CA PHE A 305 18.97 31.64 -7.95
C PHE A 305 19.87 32.22 -6.86
N GLY A 306 21.09 31.72 -6.72
CA GLY A 306 22.04 32.01 -5.65
C GLY A 306 21.80 31.09 -4.44
N GLU A 307 22.76 30.19 -4.18
CA GLU A 307 22.70 29.25 -3.04
C GLU A 307 22.56 29.97 -1.71
N GLU A 308 23.17 31.20 -1.59
CA GLU A 308 23.11 32.07 -0.44
C GLU A 308 21.70 32.62 -0.15
N ASN A 309 20.77 32.54 -1.12
CA ASN A 309 19.38 32.97 -0.96
C ASN A 309 18.49 31.87 -0.33
N ILE A 310 19.06 30.66 -0.14
CA ILE A 310 18.40 29.55 0.54
C ILE A 310 19.01 29.41 1.93
N PRO A 311 18.29 29.72 3.01
CA PRO A 311 18.82 29.60 4.37
C PRO A 311 19.23 28.17 4.71
N GLY A 312 20.37 28.04 5.40
CA GLY A 312 20.90 26.73 5.80
C GLY A 312 22.15 26.32 5.04
N LEU A 313 22.55 25.08 5.22
CA LEU A 313 23.75 24.52 4.63
C LEU A 313 23.38 23.47 3.58
N PHE A 314 23.94 23.63 2.37
CA PHE A 314 23.82 22.63 1.31
C PHE A 314 24.68 21.41 1.62
N VAL A 315 24.08 20.24 1.76
CA VAL A 315 24.76 18.99 2.06
C VAL A 315 24.98 18.21 0.76
N SER A 316 26.19 17.70 0.57
CA SER A 316 26.55 16.87 -0.59
C SER A 316 27.14 15.56 -0.14
N GLU A 317 27.06 14.55 -1.01
CA GLU A 317 27.67 13.24 -0.75
C GLU A 317 29.19 13.37 -0.63
N PRO A 318 29.82 12.77 0.41
CA PRO A 318 31.26 12.87 0.60
C PRO A 318 32.02 12.15 -0.52
N MET A 319 33.14 12.71 -0.95
CA MET A 319 34.00 12.08 -1.95
C MET A 319 34.66 10.84 -1.39
N ARG A 320 34.54 9.71 -2.10
CA ARG A 320 35.27 8.48 -1.77
C ARG A 320 36.77 8.68 -2.03
N LYS A 321 37.60 8.37 -1.03
CA LYS A 321 39.07 8.40 -1.17
C LYS A 321 39.50 7.44 -2.32
N GLY A 322 40.24 7.94 -3.29
CA GLY A 322 40.88 7.13 -4.34
C GLY A 322 40.31 7.23 -5.76
N HIS A 323 39.25 7.96 -5.99
CA HIS A 323 38.74 8.23 -7.33
C HIS A 323 38.79 9.72 -7.66
N VAL A 324 39.52 10.10 -8.68
CA VAL A 324 39.52 11.43 -9.32
C VAL A 324 38.19 11.55 -10.12
N ARG A 325 37.06 11.54 -9.48
CA ARG A 325 35.78 11.93 -10.10
C ARG A 325 35.51 13.38 -9.78
N LYS A 326 35.02 14.13 -10.77
CA LYS A 326 34.55 15.52 -10.56
C LYS A 326 33.59 15.54 -9.39
N PHE A 327 33.84 16.41 -8.42
CA PHE A 327 32.93 16.68 -7.32
C PHE A 327 31.56 17.01 -7.92
N ARG A 328 30.52 16.28 -7.52
CA ARG A 328 29.14 16.57 -7.87
C ARG A 328 28.44 17.06 -6.62
N LYS A 329 27.82 18.26 -6.69
CA LYS A 329 26.95 18.75 -5.64
C LYS A 329 25.72 17.86 -5.52
N GLY A 330 25.12 17.76 -4.32
CA GLY A 330 23.94 16.94 -4.05
C GLY A 330 24.24 15.46 -3.86
N PHE A 331 23.21 14.63 -3.98
CA PHE A 331 23.29 13.18 -3.78
C PHE A 331 22.92 12.43 -5.07
N ASN A 332 23.77 11.53 -5.49
CA ASN A 332 23.51 10.68 -6.65
C ASN A 332 22.95 9.32 -6.19
N THR A 333 21.70 9.00 -6.54
CA THR A 333 21.08 7.72 -6.21
C THR A 333 21.50 6.66 -7.22
N THR A 334 22.20 5.66 -6.72
CA THR A 334 22.52 4.42 -7.42
C THR A 334 21.69 3.28 -6.84
N HIS A 335 21.60 2.15 -7.53
CA HIS A 335 20.94 0.96 -7.03
C HIS A 335 21.40 0.59 -5.59
N GLY A 336 22.72 0.54 -5.36
CA GLY A 336 23.26 0.20 -4.03
C GLY A 336 22.93 1.24 -2.95
N THR A 337 22.99 2.54 -3.26
CA THR A 337 22.65 3.60 -2.29
C THR A 337 21.14 3.64 -2.00
N LYS A 338 20.29 3.33 -2.99
CA LYS A 338 18.84 3.19 -2.81
C LYS A 338 18.52 2.03 -1.85
N ILE A 339 19.08 0.84 -2.08
CA ILE A 339 18.87 -0.34 -1.22
C ILE A 339 19.31 -0.07 0.23
N THR A 340 20.50 0.55 0.41
CA THR A 340 20.99 0.90 1.76
C THR A 340 20.07 1.88 2.45
N ALA A 341 19.55 2.90 1.75
CA ALA A 341 18.61 3.85 2.30
C ALA A 341 17.25 3.19 2.62
N CYS A 342 16.76 2.30 1.76
CA CYS A 342 15.55 1.50 2.01
C CYS A 342 15.69 0.63 3.27
N SER A 343 16.82 -0.06 3.44
CA SER A 343 17.07 -0.87 4.63
C SER A 343 17.06 -0.02 5.91
N ARG A 344 17.66 1.17 5.87
CA ARG A 344 17.62 2.11 7.01
C ARG A 344 16.22 2.64 7.29
N LEU A 345 15.46 3.03 6.26
CA LEU A 345 14.07 3.45 6.40
C LEU A 345 13.24 2.36 7.07
N LYS A 346 13.39 1.11 6.60
CA LYS A 346 12.74 -0.06 7.20
C LYS A 346 13.05 -0.17 8.69
N THR A 347 14.34 -0.21 9.05
CA THR A 347 14.78 -0.31 10.44
C THR A 347 14.25 0.83 11.29
N MET A 348 14.27 2.07 10.79
CA MET A 348 13.79 3.24 11.54
C MET A 348 12.29 3.21 11.78
N LEU A 349 11.49 2.80 10.79
CA LEU A 349 10.03 2.73 10.93
C LEU A 349 9.57 1.52 11.74
N GLU A 350 10.16 0.35 11.55
CA GLU A 350 9.77 -0.88 12.26
C GLU A 350 10.16 -0.85 13.74
N ASN A 351 11.22 -0.09 14.10
CA ASN A 351 11.66 0.10 15.50
C ASN A 351 11.15 1.41 16.14
N ASP A 352 10.16 2.07 15.54
CA ASP A 352 9.57 3.31 16.05
C ASP A 352 10.58 4.47 16.27
N LYS A 353 11.69 4.45 15.53
CA LYS A 353 12.73 5.48 15.59
C LYS A 353 12.44 6.68 14.66
N MET A 354 11.49 6.56 13.75
CA MET A 354 11.04 7.62 12.85
C MET A 354 9.54 7.78 12.95
N VAL A 355 9.07 9.01 13.07
CA VAL A 355 7.65 9.33 13.20
C VAL A 355 7.16 10.01 11.91
N ILE A 356 6.16 9.41 11.30
CA ILE A 356 5.52 9.89 10.07
C ILE A 356 4.10 10.36 10.37
N HIS A 357 3.77 11.52 9.88
CA HIS A 357 2.46 12.15 10.05
C HIS A 357 1.63 12.17 8.76
N SER A 358 2.29 12.08 7.61
CA SER A 358 1.67 12.22 6.29
C SER A 358 0.83 11.01 5.88
N LYS A 359 -0.46 11.22 5.60
CA LYS A 359 -1.32 10.21 4.97
C LYS A 359 -0.86 9.85 3.55
N PRO A 360 -0.50 10.82 2.67
CA PRO A 360 0.06 10.50 1.34
C PRO A 360 1.33 9.66 1.40
N PHE A 361 2.26 9.96 2.31
CA PHE A 361 3.48 9.18 2.45
C PHE A 361 3.19 7.74 2.94
N ILE A 362 2.26 7.57 3.89
CA ILE A 362 1.84 6.23 4.34
C ILE A 362 1.18 5.46 3.19
N SER A 363 0.41 6.12 2.33
CA SER A 363 -0.17 5.50 1.13
C SER A 363 0.92 5.05 0.15
N GLU A 364 1.95 5.88 -0.09
CA GLU A 364 3.10 5.46 -0.91
C GLU A 364 3.82 4.24 -0.30
N LEU A 365 4.05 4.21 1.03
CA LEU A 365 4.68 3.06 1.70
C LEU A 365 3.90 1.76 1.54
N LYS A 366 2.57 1.81 1.54
CA LYS A 366 1.70 0.65 1.29
C LYS A 366 1.82 0.11 -0.13
N ASN A 367 2.20 0.96 -1.08
CA ASN A 367 2.35 0.63 -2.49
C ASN A 367 3.82 0.48 -2.94
N TYR A 368 4.78 0.54 -2.00
CA TYR A 368 6.21 0.44 -2.29
C TYR A 368 6.70 -0.99 -2.07
N VAL A 369 6.85 -1.73 -3.17
CA VAL A 369 7.01 -3.17 -3.20
C VAL A 369 8.36 -3.61 -3.74
N ALA A 370 8.80 -4.80 -3.33
CA ALA A 370 10.00 -5.43 -3.88
C ALA A 370 9.82 -5.75 -5.37
N THR A 371 10.78 -5.34 -6.19
CA THR A 371 10.82 -5.65 -7.62
C THR A 371 12.24 -6.06 -7.99
N GLY A 372 12.42 -7.34 -8.22
CA GLY A 372 13.75 -7.93 -8.44
C GLY A 372 14.65 -7.73 -7.21
N SER A 373 15.75 -7.01 -7.36
CA SER A 373 16.70 -6.69 -6.29
C SER A 373 16.53 -5.30 -5.69
N SER A 374 15.41 -4.61 -5.94
CA SER A 374 15.13 -3.25 -5.48
C SER A 374 13.70 -3.10 -5.00
N TYR A 375 13.32 -1.87 -4.65
CA TYR A 375 11.96 -1.48 -4.30
C TYR A 375 11.49 -0.35 -5.22
N GLN A 376 10.21 -0.37 -5.59
CA GLN A 376 9.56 0.67 -6.40
C GLN A 376 8.06 0.72 -6.13
N ALA A 377 7.42 1.82 -6.53
CA ALA A 377 5.98 1.91 -6.51
C ALA A 377 5.33 0.86 -7.43
N LYS A 378 4.16 0.36 -7.07
CA LYS A 378 3.30 -0.43 -7.97
C LYS A 378 2.96 0.37 -9.23
N SER A 379 2.64 -0.34 -10.31
CA SER A 379 2.24 0.31 -11.57
C SER A 379 1.07 1.27 -11.36
N GLY A 380 1.25 2.52 -11.77
CA GLY A 380 0.25 3.59 -11.61
C GLY A 380 0.26 4.29 -10.24
N GLN A 381 1.17 3.91 -9.33
CA GLN A 381 1.36 4.57 -8.04
C GLN A 381 2.65 5.38 -8.05
N SER A 382 2.80 6.34 -7.12
CA SER A 382 4.00 7.17 -6.97
C SER A 382 4.86 6.76 -5.77
N ASP A 383 6.16 7.08 -5.80
CA ASP A 383 7.12 6.90 -4.71
C ASP A 383 7.98 8.15 -4.47
N ASP A 384 7.46 9.32 -4.84
CA ASP A 384 8.22 10.57 -4.81
C ASP A 384 8.50 11.05 -3.39
N LEU A 385 7.52 10.95 -2.47
CA LEU A 385 7.72 11.24 -1.05
C LEU A 385 8.68 10.25 -0.40
N ILE A 386 8.64 8.99 -0.82
CA ILE A 386 9.62 7.98 -0.38
C ILE A 386 11.01 8.35 -0.88
N SER A 387 11.17 8.70 -2.15
CA SER A 387 12.45 9.11 -2.75
C SER A 387 13.07 10.31 -2.02
N ALA A 388 12.28 11.35 -1.74
CA ALA A 388 12.71 12.48 -0.93
C ALA A 388 13.09 12.06 0.51
N THR A 389 12.37 11.10 1.11
CA THR A 389 12.71 10.55 2.44
C THR A 389 14.02 9.74 2.41
N LEU A 390 14.23 8.92 1.38
CA LEU A 390 15.49 8.17 1.22
C LEU A 390 16.68 9.12 1.07
N LEU A 391 16.51 10.24 0.37
CA LEU A 391 17.50 11.31 0.29
C LEU A 391 17.76 11.92 1.67
N ALA A 392 16.71 12.25 2.45
CA ALA A 392 16.86 12.76 3.81
C ALA A 392 17.64 11.80 4.71
N ILE A 393 17.36 10.51 4.67
CA ILE A 393 18.08 9.46 5.43
C ILE A 393 19.56 9.43 5.06
N ARG A 394 19.90 9.59 3.78
CA ARG A 394 21.30 9.65 3.32
C ARG A 394 22.00 10.93 3.80
N MET A 395 21.31 12.06 3.78
CA MET A 395 21.79 13.32 4.38
C MET A 395 22.08 13.16 5.87
N MET A 396 21.14 12.58 6.62
CA MET A 396 21.31 12.32 8.06
C MET A 396 22.52 11.44 8.35
N ALA A 397 22.78 10.44 7.51
CA ALA A 397 23.96 9.58 7.65
C ALA A 397 25.29 10.33 7.44
N VAL A 398 25.30 11.36 6.59
CA VAL A 398 26.47 12.24 6.42
C VAL A 398 26.59 13.23 7.58
N LEU A 399 25.48 13.78 8.02
CA LEU A 399 25.43 14.75 9.15
C LEU A 399 25.86 14.13 10.47
N LYS A 400 25.58 12.84 10.69
CA LYS A 400 26.07 12.08 11.83
C LYS A 400 27.59 12.24 12.05
N ASP A 401 28.36 12.22 10.98
CA ASP A 401 29.83 12.31 11.03
C ASP A 401 30.34 13.76 11.26
N TRP A 402 29.46 14.76 11.09
CA TRP A 402 29.82 16.17 11.16
C TRP A 402 29.26 16.91 12.39
N ASP A 403 28.04 16.54 12.84
CA ASP A 403 27.41 17.19 13.98
C ASP A 403 27.41 16.25 15.20
N PRO A 404 28.18 16.59 16.27
CA PRO A 404 28.24 15.76 17.47
C PRO A 404 26.89 15.52 18.16
N ARG A 405 25.93 16.40 17.97
CA ARG A 405 24.57 16.24 18.54
C ARG A 405 23.83 15.10 17.86
N ILE A 406 23.99 14.99 16.53
CA ILE A 406 23.41 13.90 15.73
C ILE A 406 24.18 12.61 15.99
N TYR A 407 25.52 12.65 16.09
CA TYR A 407 26.38 11.50 16.36
C TYR A 407 25.98 10.76 17.65
N ASN A 408 25.81 11.47 18.76
CA ASN A 408 25.51 10.86 20.04
C ASN A 408 24.18 10.09 20.01
N THR A 409 23.18 10.59 19.31
CA THR A 409 21.87 9.95 19.19
C THR A 409 21.90 8.71 18.29
N PHE A 410 22.63 8.75 17.18
CA PHE A 410 22.85 7.58 16.34
C PHE A 410 23.60 6.47 17.06
N THR A 411 24.68 6.81 17.75
CA THR A 411 25.52 5.83 18.46
C THR A 411 24.76 5.13 19.59
N GLN A 412 23.92 5.87 20.32
CA GLN A 412 23.05 5.26 21.33
C GLN A 412 22.01 4.30 20.72
N ALA A 413 21.50 4.62 19.52
CA ALA A 413 20.57 3.77 18.81
C ALA A 413 21.24 2.49 18.25
N GLU A 414 22.47 2.60 17.75
CA GLU A 414 23.27 1.46 17.22
C GLU A 414 23.73 0.53 18.36
N GLN A 415 24.08 1.05 19.54
CA GLN A 415 24.50 0.24 20.71
C GLN A 415 23.37 -0.63 21.28
N ILE A 416 22.12 -0.27 21.07
CA ILE A 416 20.97 -1.10 21.46
C ILE A 416 20.82 -2.31 20.53
N GLU A 417 21.21 -2.19 19.25
CA GLU A 417 21.16 -3.29 18.26
C GLU A 417 22.22 -4.37 18.51
N ASP A 418 23.38 -4.04 19.05
CA ASP A 418 24.46 -5.01 19.37
C ASP A 418 24.16 -5.90 20.60
N TYR A 419 23.14 -5.58 21.39
CA TYR A 419 22.83 -6.33 22.63
C TYR A 419 21.77 -7.44 22.45
N GLU A 420 21.14 -7.58 21.29
CA GLU A 420 20.08 -8.57 21.04
C GLU A 420 20.46 -9.67 20.05
N ALA A 421 21.72 -9.89 19.75
CA ALA A 421 22.11 -11.07 19.01
C ALA A 421 21.93 -12.31 19.90
N PRO A 422 21.06 -13.28 19.55
CA PRO A 422 20.88 -14.49 20.35
C PRO A 422 22.22 -15.24 20.39
N MET A 423 22.74 -15.45 21.60
CA MET A 423 23.94 -16.27 21.78
C MET A 423 23.67 -17.69 21.24
N PRO A 424 24.54 -18.26 20.42
CA PRO A 424 24.38 -19.63 19.96
C PRO A 424 24.41 -20.57 21.16
N ILE A 425 23.34 -21.33 21.34
CA ILE A 425 23.28 -22.39 22.34
C ILE A 425 24.17 -23.54 21.83
N PHE A 426 25.35 -23.70 22.41
CA PHE A 426 26.17 -24.87 22.18
C PHE A 426 25.55 -26.04 22.95
N VAL A 427 24.85 -26.93 22.28
CA VAL A 427 24.51 -28.25 22.81
C VAL A 427 25.73 -29.14 22.67
N SER A 428 26.50 -29.31 23.75
CA SER A 428 27.54 -30.34 23.79
C SER A 428 26.86 -31.71 23.86
N SER A 429 26.87 -32.46 22.74
CA SER A 429 26.62 -33.90 22.81
C SER A 429 27.86 -34.56 23.40
N ASN A 430 27.77 -34.93 24.67
CA ASN A 430 28.68 -35.91 25.23
C ASN A 430 28.35 -37.28 24.65
N TYR A 431 29.22 -37.81 23.84
CA TYR A 431 29.62 -39.20 23.73
C TYR A 431 31.11 -39.28 23.46
#